data_a13619f8f546f44430fb7442827db855
#
_entry.id   a13619f8f546f44430fb7442827db855
#
_cell.length_a   1.000
_cell.length_b   1.000
_cell.length_c   1.000
_cell.angle_alpha   90.00
_cell.angle_beta   90.00
_cell.angle_gamma   90.00
#
_symmetry.space_group_name_H-M   'P 1'
#
loop_
_entity.id
_entity.type
_entity.pdbx_description
1 polymer ?
#
loop_
_entity_poly.entity_id
_entity_poly.type
_entity_poly.pdbx_seq_one_letter_code
_entity_poly.pdbx_strand_id
1 'polypeptide(L)'
;MKKFLIWGSLILLVLTTLVLYYLSPFPTSDPVQVNYPDSFIITTENHFETQVINECSAFSSAYVMRHFGETKKGLELYEEFDYKLPFSGYVLPKGILDYFKDSSYDVTMYHGTFETLKTRLTEGTPIIVLVGDGLKWQHYMTVVGYDDSLHEVYFFDSLREGDEDQEAPGNRTLSTDYFLSMWDNGVPIFHHVYFTTQKR
;
A
#
# COMPACT_ATOMS: atom_id res chain seq x y z
N MET A 1 1.18 13.18 -45.46
CA MET A 1 0.54 12.14 -44.65
C MET A 1 1.52 11.15 -44.01
N LYS A 2 2.38 10.41 -44.77
CA LYS A 2 3.30 9.40 -44.17
C LYS A 2 4.19 9.93 -43.04
N LYS A 3 4.81 11.12 -43.17
CA LYS A 3 5.65 11.73 -42.14
C LYS A 3 4.87 12.06 -40.85
N PHE A 4 3.63 12.52 -40.98
CA PHE A 4 2.78 12.82 -39.81
C PHE A 4 2.40 11.56 -39.04
N LEU A 5 2.10 10.45 -39.75
CA LEU A 5 1.85 9.15 -39.13
C LEU A 5 3.09 8.62 -38.38
N ILE A 6 4.28 8.76 -38.93
CA ILE A 6 5.54 8.33 -38.31
C ILE A 6 5.78 9.11 -37.02
N TRP A 7 5.65 10.45 -37.04
CA TRP A 7 5.81 11.27 -35.85
C TRP A 7 4.75 10.97 -34.76
N GLY A 8 3.50 10.75 -35.16
CA GLY A 8 2.44 10.35 -34.25
C GLY A 8 2.74 9.01 -33.57
N SER A 9 3.22 8.02 -34.33
CA SER A 9 3.60 6.71 -33.78
C SER A 9 4.80 6.80 -32.82
N LEU A 10 5.79 7.64 -33.12
CA LEU A 10 6.95 7.86 -32.23
C LEU A 10 6.53 8.51 -30.91
N ILE A 11 5.68 9.54 -30.96
CA ILE A 11 5.17 10.20 -29.76
C ILE A 11 4.38 9.20 -28.91
N LEU A 12 3.49 8.42 -29.53
CA LEU A 12 2.72 7.40 -28.81
C LEU A 12 3.64 6.36 -28.15
N LEU A 13 4.67 5.90 -28.85
CA LEU A 13 5.65 4.95 -28.32
C LEU A 13 6.37 5.53 -27.08
N VAL A 14 6.84 6.77 -27.17
CA VAL A 14 7.52 7.45 -26.06
C VAL A 14 6.58 7.58 -24.86
N LEU A 15 5.34 8.04 -25.07
CA LEU A 15 4.35 8.18 -24.01
C LEU A 15 4.02 6.82 -23.35
N THR A 16 3.82 5.78 -24.15
CA THR A 16 3.57 4.42 -23.63
C THR A 16 4.77 3.93 -22.80
N THR A 17 5.98 4.12 -23.29
CA THR A 17 7.20 3.73 -22.56
C THR A 17 7.33 4.47 -21.23
N LEU A 18 7.05 5.77 -21.21
CA LEU A 18 7.04 6.55 -19.98
C LEU A 18 6.00 6.05 -18.99
N VAL A 19 4.77 5.79 -19.44
CA VAL A 19 3.71 5.25 -18.59
C VAL A 19 4.13 3.90 -18.00
N LEU A 20 4.61 2.98 -18.81
CA LEU A 20 5.09 1.67 -18.36
C LEU A 20 6.27 1.81 -17.38
N TYR A 21 7.18 2.74 -17.60
CA TYR A 21 8.29 3.01 -16.70
C TYR A 21 7.82 3.46 -15.32
N TYR A 22 6.84 4.37 -15.25
CA TYR A 22 6.32 4.86 -13.97
C TYR A 22 5.44 3.84 -13.24
N LEU A 23 4.72 2.98 -13.98
CA LEU A 23 3.87 1.95 -13.38
C LEU A 23 4.63 0.65 -13.04
N SER A 24 5.83 0.45 -13.57
CA SER A 24 6.67 -0.73 -13.25
C SER A 24 7.40 -0.55 -11.90
N PRO A 25 7.80 -1.65 -11.22
CA PRO A 25 7.45 -3.04 -11.55
C PRO A 25 5.96 -3.32 -11.27
N PHE A 26 5.41 -4.28 -12.00
CA PHE A 26 4.04 -4.73 -11.77
C PHE A 26 3.99 -5.71 -10.59
N PRO A 27 2.88 -5.76 -9.85
CA PRO A 27 2.72 -6.74 -8.78
C PRO A 27 2.75 -8.17 -9.34
N THR A 28 3.31 -9.08 -8.58
CA THR A 28 3.34 -10.51 -8.91
C THR A 28 2.32 -11.27 -8.08
N SER A 29 1.87 -12.43 -8.53
CA SER A 29 1.02 -13.29 -7.70
C SER A 29 1.77 -13.75 -6.47
N ASP A 30 1.12 -13.69 -5.29
CA ASP A 30 1.72 -14.18 -4.06
C ASP A 30 1.77 -15.72 -4.07
N PRO A 31 2.95 -16.33 -3.97
CA PRO A 31 3.09 -17.78 -3.94
C PRO A 31 2.85 -18.41 -2.55
N VAL A 32 2.44 -17.61 -1.53
CA VAL A 32 2.29 -18.10 -0.18
C VAL A 32 1.27 -19.22 -0.09
N GLN A 33 1.59 -20.27 0.64
CA GLN A 33 0.64 -21.33 0.95
C GLN A 33 -0.34 -20.81 2.02
N VAL A 34 -1.62 -20.77 1.67
CA VAL A 34 -2.68 -20.23 2.53
C VAL A 34 -2.79 -21.02 3.84
N ASN A 35 -2.57 -20.32 4.96
CA ASN A 35 -2.73 -20.83 6.32
C ASN A 35 -2.85 -19.65 7.30
N TYR A 36 -4.02 -19.48 7.92
CA TYR A 36 -4.29 -18.37 8.85
C TYR A 36 -5.36 -18.78 9.88
N PRO A 37 -5.35 -18.23 11.10
CA PRO A 37 -6.41 -18.41 12.11
C PRO A 37 -7.64 -17.54 11.77
N ASP A 38 -8.75 -17.77 12.48
CA ASP A 38 -9.99 -16.97 12.32
C ASP A 38 -9.81 -15.49 12.71
N SER A 39 -8.83 -15.16 13.52
CA SER A 39 -8.48 -13.79 13.87
C SER A 39 -6.98 -13.63 14.12
N PHE A 40 -6.45 -12.47 13.83
CA PHE A 40 -5.04 -12.13 14.10
C PHE A 40 -4.87 -10.62 14.26
N ILE A 41 -4.03 -10.20 15.20
CA ILE A 41 -3.75 -8.80 15.50
C ILE A 41 -2.25 -8.62 15.73
N ILE A 42 -1.68 -7.61 15.09
CA ILE A 42 -0.32 -7.14 15.37
C ILE A 42 -0.32 -6.46 16.74
N THR A 43 0.44 -7.00 17.69
CA THR A 43 0.49 -6.51 19.07
C THR A 43 1.64 -5.55 19.37
N THR A 44 2.52 -5.29 18.39
CA THR A 44 3.62 -4.34 18.54
C THR A 44 3.06 -2.94 18.73
N GLU A 45 3.39 -2.31 19.86
CA GLU A 45 2.97 -0.94 20.15
C GLU A 45 3.50 0.01 19.06
N ASN A 46 2.63 0.86 18.56
CA ASN A 46 2.94 1.85 17.53
C ASN A 46 2.07 3.08 17.73
N HIS A 47 2.47 4.22 17.17
CA HIS A 47 1.68 5.45 17.26
C HIS A 47 1.08 5.83 15.90
N PHE A 48 -0.03 6.54 15.94
CA PHE A 48 -0.73 7.01 14.75
C PHE A 48 -0.25 8.42 14.41
N GLU A 49 -0.01 8.63 13.11
CA GLU A 49 0.34 9.93 12.55
C GLU A 49 -0.68 10.30 11.48
N THR A 50 -1.09 11.57 11.44
CA THR A 50 -2.07 12.07 10.47
C THR A 50 -1.34 12.80 9.33
N GLN A 51 -1.65 12.43 8.10
CA GLN A 51 -1.14 13.10 6.90
C GLN A 51 -1.84 14.42 6.64
N VAL A 52 -1.23 15.29 5.84
CA VAL A 52 -1.85 16.54 5.39
C VAL A 52 -2.55 16.32 4.05
N ILE A 53 -1.83 15.84 3.02
CA ILE A 53 -2.38 15.59 1.68
C ILE A 53 -1.52 14.60 0.88
N ASN A 54 -2.11 13.51 0.41
CA ASN A 54 -1.48 12.52 -0.52
C ASN A 54 -0.15 11.87 -0.07
N GLU A 55 0.17 11.92 1.22
CA GLU A 55 1.41 11.38 1.82
C GLU A 55 1.22 9.96 2.35
N CYS A 56 0.07 9.35 2.11
CA CYS A 56 -0.36 8.07 2.70
C CYS A 56 0.65 6.93 2.52
N SER A 57 1.33 6.86 1.37
CA SER A 57 2.39 5.87 1.13
C SER A 57 3.53 5.96 2.13
N ALA A 58 3.99 7.18 2.40
CA ALA A 58 5.08 7.43 3.35
C ALA A 58 4.65 7.18 4.80
N PHE A 59 3.44 7.59 5.17
CA PHE A 59 2.90 7.36 6.51
C PHE A 59 2.67 5.86 6.78
N SER A 60 2.13 5.12 5.80
CA SER A 60 2.01 3.66 5.89
C SER A 60 3.38 2.98 5.98
N SER A 61 4.36 3.42 5.18
CA SER A 61 5.73 2.91 5.24
C SER A 61 6.42 3.22 6.57
N ALA A 62 6.28 4.45 7.09
CA ALA A 62 6.80 4.83 8.39
C ALA A 62 6.19 4.00 9.52
N TYR A 63 4.88 3.71 9.45
CA TYR A 63 4.22 2.84 10.41
C TYR A 63 4.86 1.43 10.43
N VAL A 64 5.09 0.85 9.25
CA VAL A 64 5.77 -0.46 9.14
C VAL A 64 7.22 -0.39 9.64
N MET A 65 7.96 0.67 9.33
CA MET A 65 9.34 0.84 9.83
C MET A 65 9.38 0.95 11.37
N ARG A 66 8.43 1.67 11.97
CA ARG A 66 8.31 1.77 13.43
C ARG A 66 7.98 0.43 14.09
N HIS A 67 7.21 -0.44 13.41
CA HIS A 67 7.01 -1.82 13.88
C HIS A 67 8.34 -2.56 14.06
N PHE A 68 9.34 -2.29 13.23
CA PHE A 68 10.70 -2.84 13.36
C PHE A 68 11.63 -2.04 14.30
N GLY A 69 11.10 -1.07 15.05
CA GLY A 69 11.85 -0.28 16.03
C GLY A 69 12.53 0.97 15.48
N GLU A 70 12.22 1.41 14.26
CA GLU A 70 12.69 2.70 13.73
C GLU A 70 11.93 3.87 14.38
N THR A 71 12.49 5.08 14.24
CA THR A 71 11.87 6.32 14.74
C THR A 71 11.40 7.24 13.61
N LYS A 72 11.27 6.70 12.40
CA LYS A 72 10.89 7.45 11.19
C LYS A 72 9.48 8.02 11.31
N LYS A 73 9.34 9.29 10.90
CA LYS A 73 8.04 9.97 10.76
C LYS A 73 7.56 9.95 9.32
N GLY A 74 6.25 9.92 9.13
CA GLY A 74 5.65 9.87 7.80
C GLY A 74 6.05 11.04 6.92
N LEU A 75 6.07 12.27 7.46
CA LEU A 75 6.45 13.45 6.68
C LEU A 75 7.93 13.46 6.29
N GLU A 76 8.82 13.05 7.19
CA GLU A 76 10.26 12.92 6.89
C GLU A 76 10.49 11.90 5.75
N LEU A 77 9.78 10.77 5.83
CA LEU A 77 9.85 9.73 4.82
C LEU A 77 9.29 10.20 3.48
N TYR A 78 8.21 10.98 3.49
CA TYR A 78 7.64 11.54 2.28
C TYR A 78 8.62 12.41 1.51
N GLU A 79 9.40 13.24 2.19
CA GLU A 79 10.44 14.07 1.54
C GLU A 79 11.49 13.21 0.80
N GLU A 80 11.80 12.03 1.33
CA GLU A 80 12.79 11.09 0.77
C GLU A 80 12.24 10.26 -0.41
N PHE A 81 10.90 10.21 -0.60
CA PHE A 81 10.30 9.40 -1.67
C PHE A 81 10.44 10.07 -3.04
N ASP A 82 10.83 9.27 -4.03
CA ASP A 82 10.75 9.59 -5.46
C ASP A 82 9.40 9.18 -6.08
N TYR A 83 9.24 9.38 -7.38
CA TYR A 83 8.05 9.01 -8.16
C TYR A 83 6.74 9.62 -7.66
N LYS A 84 6.81 10.85 -7.11
CA LYS A 84 5.62 11.66 -6.81
C LYS A 84 4.99 12.15 -8.10
N LEU A 85 3.67 12.00 -8.23
CA LEU A 85 2.95 12.53 -9.38
C LEU A 85 2.98 14.06 -9.38
N PRO A 86 3.24 14.70 -10.53
CA PRO A 86 3.16 16.15 -10.66
C PRO A 86 1.78 16.65 -10.19
N PHE A 87 1.76 17.79 -9.53
CA PHE A 87 0.58 18.51 -9.01
C PHE A 87 -0.10 17.86 -7.78
N SER A 88 -0.26 16.54 -7.73
CA SER A 88 -0.90 15.88 -6.59
C SER A 88 0.08 15.49 -5.47
N GLY A 89 1.34 15.25 -5.80
CA GLY A 89 2.31 14.69 -4.87
C GLY A 89 2.08 13.23 -4.49
N TYR A 90 1.05 12.57 -5.05
CA TYR A 90 0.78 11.17 -4.78
C TYR A 90 1.97 10.29 -5.21
N VAL A 91 2.42 9.43 -4.33
CA VAL A 91 3.54 8.50 -4.60
C VAL A 91 3.01 7.22 -5.22
N LEU A 92 3.54 6.87 -6.40
CA LEU A 92 3.19 5.61 -7.05
C LEU A 92 3.78 4.39 -6.31
N PRO A 93 3.26 3.19 -6.51
CA PRO A 93 3.83 1.95 -5.95
C PRO A 93 5.34 1.81 -6.14
N LYS A 94 5.84 2.25 -7.29
CA LYS A 94 7.27 2.31 -7.60
C LYS A 94 8.08 3.11 -6.57
N GLY A 95 7.55 4.22 -6.07
CA GLY A 95 8.24 5.05 -5.08
C GLY A 95 8.49 4.33 -3.76
N ILE A 96 7.53 3.53 -3.31
CA ILE A 96 7.71 2.66 -2.13
C ILE A 96 8.84 1.65 -2.40
N LEU A 97 8.77 0.91 -3.51
CA LEU A 97 9.76 -0.12 -3.83
C LEU A 97 11.16 0.45 -4.03
N ASP A 98 11.28 1.60 -4.68
CA ASP A 98 12.56 2.27 -4.94
C ASP A 98 13.22 2.75 -3.65
N TYR A 99 12.42 3.33 -2.75
CA TYR A 99 12.92 3.75 -1.44
C TYR A 99 13.53 2.60 -0.64
N PHE A 100 12.87 1.45 -0.62
CA PHE A 100 13.33 0.31 0.16
C PHE A 100 14.42 -0.52 -0.52
N LYS A 101 14.70 -0.31 -1.81
CA LYS A 101 15.63 -1.12 -2.61
C LYS A 101 17.02 -1.25 -1.99
N ASP A 102 17.58 -0.12 -1.51
CA ASP A 102 18.92 -0.05 -0.92
C ASP A 102 18.89 0.06 0.62
N SER A 103 17.75 -0.26 1.24
CA SER A 103 17.55 -0.23 2.69
C SER A 103 17.87 -1.58 3.34
N SER A 104 17.71 -1.66 4.68
CA SER A 104 17.78 -2.90 5.45
C SER A 104 16.50 -3.74 5.39
N TYR A 105 15.59 -3.43 4.47
CA TYR A 105 14.31 -4.11 4.32
C TYR A 105 14.16 -4.71 2.93
N ASP A 106 13.55 -5.89 2.87
CA ASP A 106 13.03 -6.48 1.65
C ASP A 106 11.54 -6.19 1.55
N VAL A 107 11.16 -5.33 0.59
CA VAL A 107 9.76 -4.98 0.31
C VAL A 107 9.36 -5.59 -1.01
N THR A 108 8.29 -6.39 -0.99
CA THR A 108 7.75 -7.04 -2.19
C THR A 108 6.31 -6.64 -2.40
N MET A 109 5.96 -6.27 -3.63
CA MET A 109 4.61 -5.95 -4.04
C MET A 109 3.94 -7.16 -4.70
N TYR A 110 2.84 -7.60 -4.09
CA TYR A 110 2.01 -8.69 -4.59
C TYR A 110 0.62 -8.23 -5.00
N HIS A 111 -0.01 -8.98 -5.86
CA HIS A 111 -1.46 -9.07 -5.94
C HIS A 111 -1.91 -10.45 -5.44
N GLY A 112 -3.01 -10.52 -4.71
CA GLY A 112 -3.46 -11.77 -4.11
C GLY A 112 -4.92 -11.78 -3.74
N THR A 113 -5.29 -12.67 -2.84
CA THR A 113 -6.61 -12.79 -2.26
C THR A 113 -6.59 -12.34 -0.79
N PHE A 114 -7.76 -12.20 -0.18
CA PHE A 114 -7.81 -11.86 1.24
C PHE A 114 -7.19 -12.96 2.12
N GLU A 115 -7.28 -14.22 1.71
CA GLU A 115 -6.64 -15.35 2.39
C GLU A 115 -5.11 -15.26 2.33
N THR A 116 -4.52 -14.88 1.19
CA THR A 116 -3.06 -14.68 1.10
C THR A 116 -2.61 -13.50 1.93
N LEU A 117 -3.36 -12.39 1.94
CA LEU A 117 -3.09 -11.23 2.79
C LEU A 117 -3.15 -11.61 4.28
N LYS A 118 -4.21 -12.32 4.73
CA LYS A 118 -4.32 -12.82 6.10
C LYS A 118 -3.15 -13.72 6.48
N THR A 119 -2.77 -14.64 5.59
CA THR A 119 -1.60 -15.52 5.79
C THR A 119 -0.32 -14.71 5.98
N ARG A 120 -0.07 -13.71 5.13
CA ARG A 120 1.10 -12.83 5.27
C ARG A 120 1.08 -12.00 6.55
N LEU A 121 -0.09 -11.53 6.97
CA LEU A 121 -0.22 -10.78 8.23
C LEU A 121 0.17 -11.64 9.44
N THR A 122 -0.11 -12.96 9.41
CA THR A 122 0.26 -13.89 10.49
C THR A 122 1.76 -14.13 10.61
N GLU A 123 2.58 -13.68 9.64
CA GLU A 123 4.03 -13.60 9.77
C GLU A 123 4.48 -12.52 10.79
N GLY A 124 3.53 -11.73 11.29
CA GLY A 124 3.72 -10.77 12.40
C GLY A 124 4.12 -9.37 11.96
N THR A 125 4.07 -9.05 10.66
CA THR A 125 4.39 -7.72 10.13
C THR A 125 3.14 -7.03 9.56
N PRO A 126 2.90 -5.74 9.87
CA PRO A 126 1.82 -4.97 9.25
C PRO A 126 1.97 -4.88 7.73
N ILE A 127 0.86 -4.92 7.00
CA ILE A 127 0.85 -5.00 5.54
C ILE A 127 0.26 -3.73 4.94
N ILE A 128 1.02 -3.06 4.07
CA ILE A 128 0.51 -1.90 3.33
C ILE A 128 -0.38 -2.41 2.19
N VAL A 129 -1.57 -1.85 2.07
CA VAL A 129 -2.53 -2.12 0.98
C VAL A 129 -2.80 -0.86 0.17
N LEU A 130 -3.02 -1.04 -1.13
CA LEU A 130 -3.45 0.03 -2.02
C LEU A 130 -4.95 -0.12 -2.28
N VAL A 131 -5.76 0.81 -1.79
CA VAL A 131 -7.21 0.87 -1.96
C VAL A 131 -7.61 2.06 -2.81
N GLY A 132 -8.81 2.02 -3.43
CA GLY A 132 -9.24 3.13 -4.26
C GLY A 132 -10.57 2.91 -4.99
N ASP A 133 -10.91 3.88 -5.88
CA ASP A 133 -12.01 3.80 -6.83
C ASP A 133 -11.53 4.29 -8.20
N GLY A 134 -10.86 3.43 -8.95
CA GLY A 134 -10.32 3.71 -10.27
C GLY A 134 -9.36 4.89 -10.27
N LEU A 135 -9.61 5.87 -11.16
CA LEU A 135 -8.80 7.09 -11.23
C LEU A 135 -9.35 8.23 -10.36
N LYS A 136 -10.43 8.02 -9.62
CA LYS A 136 -11.04 9.08 -8.82
C LYS A 136 -10.24 9.37 -7.55
N TRP A 137 -9.83 8.31 -6.85
CA TRP A 137 -8.96 8.39 -5.68
C TRP A 137 -8.22 7.09 -5.46
N GLN A 138 -7.06 7.20 -4.85
CA GLN A 138 -6.20 6.10 -4.44
C GLN A 138 -5.64 6.41 -3.06
N HIS A 139 -5.50 5.41 -2.21
CA HIS A 139 -5.01 5.57 -0.87
C HIS A 139 -4.22 4.35 -0.39
N TYR A 140 -3.18 4.59 0.41
CA TYR A 140 -2.47 3.53 1.11
C TYR A 140 -2.90 3.50 2.56
N MET A 141 -3.26 2.31 3.02
CA MET A 141 -3.49 2.01 4.43
C MET A 141 -2.61 0.85 4.87
N THR A 142 -2.48 0.64 6.17
CA THR A 142 -1.70 -0.48 6.70
C THR A 142 -2.63 -1.40 7.49
N VAL A 143 -2.78 -2.66 7.06
CA VAL A 143 -3.54 -3.68 7.76
C VAL A 143 -2.74 -4.11 9.00
N VAL A 144 -3.38 -4.07 10.16
CA VAL A 144 -2.79 -4.44 11.46
C VAL A 144 -3.51 -5.62 12.12
N GLY A 145 -4.65 -6.05 11.58
CA GLY A 145 -5.39 -7.20 12.10
C GLY A 145 -6.66 -7.48 11.32
N TYR A 146 -7.31 -8.57 11.68
CA TYR A 146 -8.65 -8.95 11.21
C TYR A 146 -9.34 -9.88 12.22
N ASP A 147 -10.65 -9.95 12.13
CA ASP A 147 -11.49 -10.92 12.84
C ASP A 147 -12.61 -11.40 11.91
N ASP A 148 -12.54 -12.67 11.49
CA ASP A 148 -13.51 -13.26 10.57
C ASP A 148 -14.88 -13.45 11.25
N SER A 149 -14.93 -13.65 12.59
CA SER A 149 -16.18 -13.81 13.32
C SER A 149 -16.97 -12.52 13.42
N LEU A 150 -16.27 -11.38 13.46
CA LEU A 150 -16.85 -10.04 13.47
C LEU A 150 -17.00 -9.47 12.04
N HIS A 151 -16.42 -10.13 11.03
CA HIS A 151 -16.31 -9.61 9.65
C HIS A 151 -15.61 -8.25 9.60
N GLU A 152 -14.53 -8.09 10.36
CA GLU A 152 -13.79 -6.83 10.51
C GLU A 152 -12.34 -6.96 10.08
N VAL A 153 -11.82 -5.84 9.55
CA VAL A 153 -10.39 -5.65 9.25
C VAL A 153 -9.93 -4.35 9.91
N TYR A 154 -8.78 -4.39 10.57
CA TYR A 154 -8.23 -3.31 11.38
C TYR A 154 -7.04 -2.66 10.67
N PHE A 155 -6.99 -1.33 10.68
CA PHE A 155 -5.99 -0.56 9.93
C PHE A 155 -5.34 0.53 10.77
N PHE A 156 -4.11 0.86 10.39
CA PHE A 156 -3.60 2.21 10.49
C PHE A 156 -3.98 2.97 9.20
N ASP A 157 -4.69 4.09 9.37
CA ASP A 157 -5.09 5.00 8.29
C ASP A 157 -4.66 6.43 8.65
N SER A 158 -3.71 6.96 7.87
CA SER A 158 -3.17 8.31 8.09
C SER A 158 -4.14 9.45 7.75
N LEU A 159 -5.31 9.18 7.17
CA LEU A 159 -6.38 10.17 7.00
C LEU A 159 -7.24 10.36 8.26
N ARG A 160 -7.06 9.53 9.29
CA ARG A 160 -7.85 9.59 10.52
C ARG A 160 -7.08 10.28 11.63
N GLU A 161 -7.75 11.21 12.33
CA GLU A 161 -7.26 11.82 13.55
C GLU A 161 -7.59 10.91 14.74
N GLY A 162 -6.54 10.29 15.30
CA GLY A 162 -6.68 9.48 16.50
C GLY A 162 -7.37 8.14 16.28
N ASP A 163 -7.81 7.58 17.38
CA ASP A 163 -8.44 6.30 17.50
C ASP A 163 -9.96 6.51 17.50
N GLU A 164 -10.66 6.04 16.48
CA GLU A 164 -12.13 6.12 16.43
C GLU A 164 -12.77 5.14 17.41
N ASP A 165 -12.07 4.05 17.73
CA ASP A 165 -12.45 3.04 18.72
C ASP A 165 -11.21 2.65 19.54
N GLN A 166 -11.12 3.15 20.76
CA GLN A 166 -9.96 2.90 21.65
C GLN A 166 -9.76 1.43 22.02
N GLU A 167 -10.74 0.59 21.76
CA GLU A 167 -10.67 -0.86 22.03
C GLU A 167 -10.26 -1.65 20.77
N ALA A 168 -10.37 -1.06 19.57
CA ALA A 168 -10.01 -1.71 18.32
C ALA A 168 -8.51 -1.57 18.00
N PRO A 169 -7.89 -2.59 17.40
CA PRO A 169 -6.53 -2.47 16.88
C PRO A 169 -6.45 -1.45 15.75
N GLY A 170 -5.39 -0.63 15.77
CA GLY A 170 -5.26 0.44 14.78
C GLY A 170 -6.14 1.66 15.10
N ASN A 171 -6.33 2.54 14.11
CA ASN A 171 -7.17 3.74 14.23
C ASN A 171 -8.36 3.73 13.26
N ARG A 172 -8.61 2.62 12.59
CA ARG A 172 -9.75 2.45 11.70
C ARG A 172 -10.17 0.98 11.61
N THR A 173 -11.47 0.73 11.79
CA THR A 173 -12.10 -0.56 11.56
C THR A 173 -13.02 -0.48 10.35
N LEU A 174 -12.96 -1.46 9.47
CA LEU A 174 -13.84 -1.59 8.31
C LEU A 174 -14.46 -2.99 8.27
N SER A 175 -15.69 -3.08 7.78
CA SER A 175 -16.22 -4.41 7.45
C SER A 175 -15.39 -5.02 6.31
N THR A 176 -15.25 -6.35 6.34
CA THR A 176 -14.52 -7.10 5.30
C THR A 176 -15.04 -6.77 3.90
N ASP A 177 -16.35 -6.76 3.70
CA ASP A 177 -16.96 -6.48 2.38
C ASP A 177 -16.63 -5.08 1.88
N TYR A 178 -16.65 -4.06 2.76
CA TYR A 178 -16.31 -2.71 2.38
C TYR A 178 -14.82 -2.58 2.04
N PHE A 179 -13.95 -3.17 2.86
CA PHE A 179 -12.52 -3.23 2.55
C PHE A 179 -12.28 -3.89 1.19
N LEU A 180 -12.83 -5.06 0.93
CA LEU A 180 -12.65 -5.78 -0.33
C LEU A 180 -13.12 -4.97 -1.53
N SER A 181 -14.23 -4.24 -1.41
CA SER A 181 -14.72 -3.37 -2.47
C SER A 181 -13.76 -2.23 -2.82
N MET A 182 -13.08 -1.65 -1.82
CA MET A 182 -12.05 -0.63 -2.05
C MET A 182 -10.73 -1.22 -2.52
N TRP A 183 -10.40 -2.44 -2.09
CA TRP A 183 -9.16 -3.11 -2.43
C TRP A 183 -9.16 -3.67 -3.85
N ASP A 184 -10.34 -3.95 -4.42
CA ASP A 184 -10.49 -4.19 -5.86
C ASP A 184 -9.98 -3.00 -6.69
N ASN A 185 -10.02 -1.78 -6.10
CA ASN A 185 -9.33 -0.58 -6.56
C ASN A 185 -9.81 -0.03 -7.91
N GLY A 186 -10.36 -0.86 -8.81
CA GLY A 186 -10.82 -0.46 -10.14
C GLY A 186 -9.71 -0.11 -11.15
N VAL A 187 -8.42 -0.27 -10.79
CA VAL A 187 -7.28 -0.15 -11.70
C VAL A 187 -6.75 -1.56 -12.00
N PRO A 188 -6.94 -2.10 -13.22
CA PRO A 188 -6.72 -3.53 -13.52
C PRO A 188 -5.34 -4.07 -13.14
N ILE A 189 -4.29 -3.23 -13.20
CA ILE A 189 -2.92 -3.64 -12.86
C ILE A 189 -2.64 -3.58 -11.35
N PHE A 190 -3.46 -2.87 -10.58
CA PHE A 190 -3.26 -2.63 -9.15
C PHE A 190 -4.45 -3.10 -8.30
N HIS A 191 -5.29 -3.99 -8.81
CA HIS A 191 -6.33 -4.62 -8.00
C HIS A 191 -5.71 -5.58 -6.98
N HIS A 192 -6.24 -5.62 -5.78
CA HIS A 192 -5.81 -6.48 -4.67
C HIS A 192 -4.31 -6.41 -4.38
N VAL A 193 -3.72 -5.21 -4.51
CA VAL A 193 -2.29 -4.99 -4.28
C VAL A 193 -1.99 -4.78 -2.82
N TYR A 194 -0.91 -5.43 -2.36
CA TYR A 194 -0.32 -5.23 -1.05
C TYR A 194 1.21 -5.36 -1.07
N PHE A 195 1.84 -4.80 -0.04
CA PHE A 195 3.28 -4.82 0.13
C PHE A 195 3.62 -5.55 1.43
N THR A 196 4.43 -6.58 1.31
CA THR A 196 5.04 -7.26 2.46
C THR A 196 6.41 -6.67 2.73
N THR A 197 6.79 -6.59 4.00
CA THR A 197 8.09 -6.05 4.42
C THR A 197 8.75 -7.04 5.37
N GLN A 198 10.02 -7.34 5.11
CA GLN A 198 10.86 -8.17 5.98
C GLN A 198 12.16 -7.43 6.26
N LYS A 199 12.67 -7.50 7.49
CA LYS A 199 13.98 -6.96 7.83
C LYS A 199 15.06 -7.96 7.40
N ARG A 200 16.09 -7.48 6.66
CA ARG A 200 17.25 -8.29 6.25
C ARG A 200 18.13 -8.70 7.42
#